data_de07a7951146633bd96517fd77b68469
#
_entry.id   de07a7951146633bd96517fd77b68469
#
_cell.length_a   1.000
_cell.length_b   1.000
_cell.length_c   1.000
_cell.angle_alpha   90.00
_cell.angle_beta   90.00
_cell.angle_gamma   90.00
#
_symmetry.space_group_name_H-M   'P 1'
#
loop_
_entity.id
_entity.type
_entity.pdbx_description
1 polymer ?
#
loop_
_entity_poly.entity_id
_entity_poly.type
_entity_poly.pdbx_seq_one_letter_code
_entity_poly.pdbx_strand_id
1 'polypeptide(L)'
;MPSIALSQAYSREGMGDTVPFAAAEEWAERVLAPLLEFTMEPRTLINVNFPAMHPGEVRGIRICRQGLRDYGRLRIVQRTDPRGYDYYWFGLGPMVETPGHQTDLEAVADGYVAVSPLHLDLTHEPSMDALHKRFAATSEEAAAN
;
A
#
# COMPACT_ATOMS: atom_id res chain seq x y z
N MET A 1 -12.39 6.07 -14.69
CA MET A 1 -13.44 5.82 -13.69
C MET A 1 -12.78 6.02 -12.32
N PRO A 2 -13.30 6.87 -11.45
CA PRO A 2 -12.76 7.05 -10.08
C PRO A 2 -12.90 5.74 -9.31
N SER A 3 -11.90 5.43 -8.49
CA SER A 3 -11.85 4.20 -7.70
C SER A 3 -11.33 4.49 -6.29
N ILE A 4 -12.01 3.91 -5.29
CA ILE A 4 -11.59 3.98 -3.89
C ILE A 4 -11.48 2.55 -3.37
N ALA A 5 -10.32 2.19 -2.84
CA ALA A 5 -10.09 0.92 -2.17
C ALA A 5 -10.12 1.16 -0.65
N LEU A 6 -10.88 0.33 0.07
CA LEU A 6 -10.97 0.39 1.53
C LEU A 6 -10.41 -0.90 2.12
N SER A 7 -9.55 -0.78 3.11
CA SER A 7 -9.08 -1.91 3.90
C SER A 7 -8.91 -1.53 5.37
N GLN A 8 -8.91 -2.52 6.24
CA GLN A 8 -8.64 -2.33 7.65
C GLN A 8 -7.50 -3.26 8.08
N ALA A 9 -6.57 -2.71 8.83
CA ALA A 9 -5.58 -3.50 9.52
C ALA A 9 -6.25 -4.39 10.58
N TYR A 10 -5.65 -5.54 10.85
CA TYR A 10 -6.09 -6.40 11.93
C TYR A 10 -4.90 -6.76 12.83
N SER A 11 -5.19 -6.94 14.12
CA SER A 11 -4.23 -7.47 15.08
C SER A 11 -4.77 -8.80 15.61
N ARG A 12 -3.88 -9.76 15.84
CA ARG A 12 -4.27 -11.03 16.48
C ARG A 12 -4.29 -10.94 18.01
N GLU A 13 -3.67 -9.93 18.60
CA GLU A 13 -3.66 -9.75 20.04
C GLU A 13 -5.04 -9.33 20.54
N GLY A 14 -5.65 -10.19 21.36
CA GLY A 14 -6.94 -9.94 22.00
C GLY A 14 -8.19 -10.10 21.16
N MET A 15 -8.07 -10.53 19.90
CA MET A 15 -9.20 -10.56 18.97
C MET A 15 -9.76 -11.97 18.69
N GLY A 16 -9.07 -13.03 19.10
CA GLY A 16 -9.45 -14.40 18.73
C GLY A 16 -9.45 -14.57 17.20
N ASP A 17 -10.48 -15.28 16.66
CA ASP A 17 -10.64 -15.49 15.21
C ASP A 17 -11.50 -14.41 14.51
N THR A 18 -11.92 -13.38 15.23
CA THR A 18 -12.78 -12.30 14.72
C THR A 18 -11.95 -11.08 14.39
N VAL A 19 -12.07 -10.57 13.15
CA VAL A 19 -11.52 -9.28 12.76
C VAL A 19 -12.58 -8.20 13.02
N PRO A 20 -12.40 -7.32 14.00
CA PRO A 20 -13.36 -6.27 14.24
C PRO A 20 -13.20 -5.17 13.18
N PHE A 21 -14.26 -4.90 12.43
CA PHE A 21 -14.32 -3.80 11.48
C PHE A 21 -14.89 -2.51 12.08
N ALA A 22 -15.02 -2.43 13.40
CA ALA A 22 -15.67 -1.32 14.09
C ALA A 22 -15.05 0.05 13.75
N ALA A 23 -13.72 0.13 13.60
CA ALA A 23 -13.08 1.38 13.19
C ALA A 23 -13.50 1.79 11.76
N ALA A 24 -13.54 0.85 10.83
CA ALA A 24 -13.99 1.12 9.47
C ALA A 24 -15.48 1.46 9.43
N GLU A 25 -16.32 0.74 10.16
CA GLU A 25 -17.78 0.98 10.23
C GLU A 25 -18.10 2.39 10.73
N GLU A 26 -17.44 2.85 11.80
CA GLU A 26 -17.71 4.19 12.37
C GLU A 26 -17.08 5.32 11.55
N TRP A 27 -15.89 5.10 10.98
CA TRP A 27 -15.13 6.13 10.29
C TRP A 27 -15.38 6.20 8.78
N ALA A 28 -16.04 5.20 8.20
CA ALA A 28 -16.23 5.12 6.74
C ALA A 28 -16.95 6.35 6.17
N GLU A 29 -18.04 6.79 6.79
CA GLU A 29 -18.79 7.96 6.32
C GLU A 29 -17.94 9.24 6.36
N ARG A 30 -17.19 9.45 7.45
CA ARG A 30 -16.32 10.63 7.61
C ARG A 30 -15.21 10.69 6.56
N VAL A 31 -14.78 9.53 6.07
CA VAL A 31 -13.74 9.42 5.04
C VAL A 31 -14.36 9.51 3.65
N LEU A 32 -15.44 8.80 3.41
CA LEU A 32 -16.03 8.68 2.07
C LEU A 32 -16.77 9.93 1.64
N ALA A 33 -17.48 10.63 2.53
CA ALA A 33 -18.25 11.80 2.16
C ALA A 33 -17.39 12.86 1.43
N PRO A 34 -16.25 13.33 1.95
CA PRO A 34 -15.40 14.27 1.23
C PRO A 34 -14.74 13.67 -0.02
N LEU A 35 -14.47 12.35 -0.06
CA LEU A 35 -13.87 11.70 -1.21
C LEU A 35 -14.83 11.54 -2.38
N LEU A 36 -16.13 11.40 -2.12
CA LEU A 36 -17.16 11.32 -3.16
C LEU A 36 -17.40 12.68 -3.84
N GLU A 37 -17.12 13.78 -3.14
CA GLU A 37 -17.17 15.13 -3.70
C GLU A 37 -15.86 15.55 -4.37
N PHE A 38 -14.77 14.80 -4.14
CA PHE A 38 -13.46 15.11 -4.66
C PHE A 38 -13.32 14.71 -6.13
N THR A 39 -12.85 15.64 -6.95
CA THR A 39 -12.55 15.37 -8.37
C THR A 39 -11.20 14.64 -8.48
N MET A 40 -11.24 13.37 -8.82
CA MET A 40 -10.03 12.57 -9.03
C MET A 40 -9.44 12.82 -10.41
N GLU A 41 -8.12 12.96 -10.45
CA GLU A 41 -7.38 13.01 -11.71
C GLU A 41 -7.49 11.68 -12.48
N PRO A 42 -7.41 11.69 -13.82
CA PRO A 42 -7.38 10.47 -14.60
C PRO A 42 -6.25 9.53 -14.19
N ARG A 43 -6.52 8.21 -14.22
CA ARG A 43 -5.54 7.17 -13.87
C ARG A 43 -5.05 7.22 -12.42
N THR A 44 -5.88 7.76 -11.52
CA THR A 44 -5.62 7.71 -10.08
C THR A 44 -6.67 6.86 -9.37
N LEU A 45 -6.28 6.35 -8.21
CA LEU A 45 -7.17 5.73 -7.24
C LEU A 45 -6.83 6.24 -5.85
N ILE A 46 -7.77 6.13 -4.93
CA ILE A 46 -7.52 6.45 -3.52
C ILE A 46 -7.54 5.15 -2.72
N ASN A 47 -6.46 4.89 -1.99
CA ASN A 47 -6.36 3.77 -1.07
C ASN A 47 -6.58 4.27 0.36
N VAL A 48 -7.51 3.66 1.08
CA VAL A 48 -7.85 4.00 2.46
C VAL A 48 -7.58 2.80 3.35
N ASN A 49 -6.80 3.01 4.41
CA ASN A 49 -6.51 1.98 5.40
C ASN A 49 -6.93 2.44 6.78
N PHE A 50 -7.80 1.67 7.44
CA PHE A 50 -8.22 1.90 8.81
C PHE A 50 -7.30 1.18 9.79
N PRO A 51 -6.98 1.77 10.96
CA PRO A 51 -6.16 1.13 11.97
C PRO A 51 -6.93 0.03 12.71
N ALA A 52 -6.21 -0.96 13.24
CA ALA A 52 -6.75 -2.05 14.06
C ALA A 52 -6.92 -1.60 15.52
N MET A 53 -7.94 -0.80 15.81
CA MET A 53 -8.19 -0.29 17.16
C MET A 53 -9.67 0.01 17.39
N HIS A 54 -10.03 0.31 18.64
CA HIS A 54 -11.37 0.74 18.95
C HIS A 54 -11.69 2.09 18.26
N PRO A 55 -12.89 2.29 17.71
CA PRO A 55 -13.24 3.52 16.97
C PRO A 55 -12.96 4.82 17.72
N GLY A 56 -13.21 4.85 19.04
CA GLY A 56 -12.95 6.00 19.89
C GLY A 56 -11.47 6.33 20.12
N GLU A 57 -10.56 5.41 19.76
CA GLU A 57 -9.10 5.59 19.86
C GLU A 57 -8.48 6.06 18.54
N VAL A 58 -9.24 6.03 17.44
CA VAL A 58 -8.77 6.51 16.15
C VAL A 58 -8.52 8.02 16.21
N ARG A 59 -7.29 8.42 15.92
CA ARG A 59 -6.78 9.78 16.15
C ARG A 59 -7.18 10.78 15.07
N GLY A 60 -7.76 10.32 13.95
CA GLY A 60 -8.20 11.15 12.84
C GLY A 60 -7.81 10.56 11.47
N ILE A 61 -7.85 11.42 10.45
CA ILE A 61 -7.52 11.08 9.06
C ILE A 61 -6.20 11.74 8.70
N ARG A 62 -5.33 11.01 7.97
CA ARG A 62 -4.05 11.53 7.50
C ARG A 62 -3.88 11.21 6.01
N ILE A 63 -3.58 12.24 5.21
CA ILE A 63 -3.19 12.06 3.81
C ILE A 63 -1.73 11.65 3.77
N CYS A 64 -1.43 10.53 3.10
CA CYS A 64 -0.14 9.87 3.21
C CYS A 64 0.42 9.49 1.85
N ARG A 65 1.73 9.28 1.82
CA ARG A 65 2.40 8.57 0.73
C ARG A 65 2.27 7.07 0.92
N GLN A 66 2.40 6.31 -0.16
CA GLN A 66 2.55 4.85 -0.08
C GLN A 66 3.85 4.50 0.65
N GLY A 67 3.75 3.68 1.68
CA GLY A 67 4.89 3.15 2.42
C GLY A 67 5.56 1.98 1.71
N LEU A 68 6.83 1.78 2.00
CA LEU A 68 7.61 0.66 1.49
C LEU A 68 7.73 -0.42 2.56
N ARG A 69 7.68 -1.69 2.12
CA ARG A 69 8.06 -2.84 2.94
C ARG A 69 9.38 -3.41 2.45
N ASP A 70 10.20 -3.88 3.37
CA ASP A 70 11.44 -4.57 3.04
C ASP A 70 11.13 -5.98 2.52
N TYR A 71 10.93 -6.08 1.22
CA TYR A 71 10.71 -7.36 0.55
C TYR A 71 11.95 -8.27 0.55
N GLY A 72 13.15 -7.74 0.82
CA GLY A 72 14.37 -8.52 0.98
C GLY A 72 14.34 -9.39 2.25
N ARG A 73 13.48 -9.06 3.21
CA ARG A 73 13.23 -9.84 4.43
C ARG A 73 11.91 -10.63 4.39
N LEU A 74 11.40 -10.88 3.20
CA LEU A 74 10.19 -11.68 3.02
C LEU A 74 10.45 -13.11 3.52
N ARG A 75 9.63 -13.58 4.42
CA ARG A 75 9.71 -14.94 4.94
C ARG A 75 8.80 -15.86 4.14
N ILE A 76 9.39 -16.84 3.46
CA ILE A 76 8.65 -17.87 2.75
C ILE A 76 8.64 -19.13 3.61
N VAL A 77 7.46 -19.65 3.93
CA VAL A 77 7.28 -20.87 4.71
C VAL A 77 6.55 -21.90 3.87
N GLN A 78 7.24 -22.99 3.52
CA GLN A 78 6.64 -24.14 2.85
C GLN A 78 5.77 -24.93 3.84
N ARG A 79 4.62 -25.37 3.37
CA ARG A 79 3.69 -26.27 4.05
C ARG A 79 3.18 -27.31 3.07
N THR A 80 2.73 -28.44 3.57
CA THR A 80 2.12 -29.50 2.76
C THR A 80 0.67 -29.68 3.21
N ASP A 81 -0.26 -29.73 2.27
CA ASP A 81 -1.66 -29.95 2.57
C ASP A 81 -1.94 -31.44 2.92
N PRO A 82 -3.12 -31.80 3.45
CA PRO A 82 -3.45 -33.20 3.76
C PRO A 82 -3.46 -34.16 2.55
N ARG A 83 -3.46 -33.63 1.33
CA ARG A 83 -3.40 -34.39 0.07
C ARG A 83 -1.97 -34.59 -0.45
N GLY A 84 -0.98 -34.03 0.25
CA GLY A 84 0.44 -34.12 -0.12
C GLY A 84 0.92 -33.04 -1.09
N TYR A 85 0.14 -31.99 -1.34
CA TYR A 85 0.58 -30.88 -2.20
C TYR A 85 1.24 -29.79 -1.38
N ASP A 86 2.39 -29.32 -1.86
CA ASP A 86 3.11 -28.23 -1.24
C ASP A 86 2.49 -26.88 -1.59
N TYR A 87 2.40 -26.00 -0.59
CA TYR A 87 2.02 -24.61 -0.74
C TYR A 87 2.94 -23.70 0.09
N TYR A 88 2.95 -22.41 -0.23
CA TYR A 88 3.88 -21.48 0.36
C TYR A 88 3.14 -20.31 0.98
N TRP A 89 3.47 -20.01 2.23
CA TRP A 89 3.04 -18.80 2.91
C TRP A 89 4.07 -17.70 2.73
N PHE A 90 3.61 -16.54 2.33
CA PHE A 90 4.44 -15.34 2.24
C PHE A 90 4.17 -14.46 3.46
N GLY A 91 5.15 -14.35 4.36
CA GLY A 91 5.13 -13.37 5.43
C GLY A 91 5.64 -12.03 4.91
N LEU A 92 4.87 -10.96 5.12
CA LEU A 92 5.33 -9.62 4.75
C LEU A 92 6.58 -9.26 5.52
N GLY A 93 7.55 -8.64 4.86
CA GLY A 93 8.72 -8.05 5.48
C GLY A 93 8.35 -6.90 6.43
N PRO A 94 9.26 -6.51 7.33
CA PRO A 94 9.05 -5.37 8.20
C PRO A 94 8.78 -4.10 7.39
N MET A 95 8.07 -3.17 8.02
CA MET A 95 7.91 -1.82 7.49
C MET A 95 9.27 -1.14 7.40
N VAL A 96 9.54 -0.44 6.31
CA VAL A 96 10.69 0.46 6.21
C VAL A 96 10.27 1.78 6.81
N GLU A 97 10.86 2.11 7.95
CA GLU A 97 10.66 3.42 8.55
C GLU A 97 11.31 4.49 7.68
N THR A 98 10.53 5.47 7.31
CA THR A 98 10.99 6.63 6.53
C THR A 98 10.66 7.92 7.29
N PRO A 99 11.45 8.26 8.32
CA PRO A 99 11.19 9.41 9.18
C PRO A 99 10.97 10.69 8.35
N GLY A 100 9.86 11.38 8.61
CA GLY A 100 9.47 12.58 7.88
C GLY A 100 8.71 12.37 6.58
N HIS A 101 8.53 11.13 6.09
CA HIS A 101 7.81 10.86 4.84
C HIS A 101 6.31 10.64 5.04
N GLN A 102 5.82 10.46 6.25
CA GLN A 102 4.41 10.30 6.59
C GLN A 102 3.70 9.29 5.67
N THR A 103 4.14 8.04 5.75
CA THR A 103 3.59 6.96 4.93
C THR A 103 2.27 6.43 5.52
N ASP A 104 1.48 5.74 4.70
CA ASP A 104 0.26 5.05 5.11
C ASP A 104 0.53 4.00 6.20
N LEU A 105 1.68 3.30 6.13
CA LEU A 105 2.08 2.31 7.12
C LEU A 105 2.33 2.96 8.50
N GLU A 106 3.03 4.09 8.52
CA GLU A 106 3.30 4.86 9.73
C GLU A 106 2.01 5.46 10.30
N ALA A 107 1.15 6.02 9.43
CA ALA A 107 -0.11 6.60 9.84
C ALA A 107 -1.04 5.57 10.51
N VAL A 108 -1.17 4.37 9.93
CA VAL A 108 -1.97 3.28 10.50
C VAL A 108 -1.37 2.79 11.83
N ALA A 109 -0.04 2.66 11.92
CA ALA A 109 0.64 2.30 13.16
C ALA A 109 0.43 3.34 14.27
N ASP A 110 0.38 4.63 13.90
CA ASP A 110 0.09 5.75 14.81
C ASP A 110 -1.38 5.90 15.17
N GLY A 111 -2.28 5.06 14.63
CA GLY A 111 -3.71 5.08 14.92
C GLY A 111 -4.52 6.07 14.09
N TYR A 112 -4.06 6.46 12.92
CA TYR A 112 -4.82 7.28 11.98
C TYR A 112 -5.43 6.43 10.87
N VAL A 113 -6.55 6.91 10.33
CA VAL A 113 -7.01 6.44 9.02
C VAL A 113 -6.10 7.05 7.96
N ALA A 114 -5.40 6.20 7.21
CA ALA A 114 -4.51 6.63 6.14
C ALA A 114 -5.27 6.73 4.82
N VAL A 115 -5.12 7.85 4.13
CA VAL A 115 -5.69 8.09 2.79
C VAL A 115 -4.55 8.39 1.83
N SER A 116 -4.34 7.52 0.86
CA SER A 116 -3.22 7.61 -0.09
C SER A 116 -3.72 7.70 -1.52
N PRO A 117 -3.56 8.85 -2.19
CA PRO A 117 -3.79 8.93 -3.61
C PRO A 117 -2.65 8.23 -4.36
N LEU A 118 -3.00 7.32 -5.28
CA LEU A 118 -2.05 6.50 -6.02
C LEU A 118 -2.25 6.67 -7.52
N HIS A 119 -1.16 6.66 -8.27
CA HIS A 119 -1.14 6.60 -9.72
C HIS A 119 -1.19 5.15 -10.19
N LEU A 120 -1.96 4.88 -11.25
CA LEU A 120 -1.98 3.58 -11.93
C LEU A 120 -0.77 3.38 -12.86
N ASP A 121 -0.16 4.48 -13.31
CA ASP A 121 1.03 4.45 -14.14
C ASP A 121 2.27 4.33 -13.24
N LEU A 122 2.93 3.18 -13.31
CA LEU A 122 4.16 2.88 -12.56
C LEU A 122 5.43 3.19 -13.36
N THR A 123 5.32 3.83 -14.53
CA THR A 123 6.47 4.22 -15.35
C THR A 123 7.36 5.17 -14.58
N HIS A 124 8.63 4.82 -14.45
CA HIS A 124 9.64 5.70 -13.87
C HIS A 124 10.34 6.47 -14.98
N GLU A 125 9.78 7.65 -15.34
CA GLU A 125 10.25 8.49 -16.45
C GLU A 125 11.76 8.73 -16.46
N PRO A 126 12.42 9.06 -15.30
CA PRO A 126 13.87 9.26 -15.32
C PRO A 126 14.67 8.02 -15.74
N SER A 127 14.19 6.81 -15.37
CA SER A 127 14.81 5.57 -15.82
C SER A 127 14.57 5.30 -17.31
N MET A 128 13.38 5.61 -17.80
CA MET A 128 13.04 5.47 -19.21
C MET A 128 13.96 6.37 -20.07
N ASP A 129 14.12 7.63 -19.69
CA ASP A 129 15.02 8.57 -20.36
C ASP A 129 16.48 8.11 -20.34
N ALA A 130 16.95 7.58 -19.21
CA ALA A 130 18.30 7.05 -19.10
C ALA A 130 18.50 5.80 -19.99
N LEU A 131 17.52 4.92 -20.09
CA LEU A 131 17.55 3.76 -20.96
C LEU A 131 17.52 4.15 -22.43
N HIS A 132 16.70 5.13 -22.83
CA HIS A 132 16.70 5.64 -24.21
C HIS A 132 18.09 6.14 -24.62
N LYS A 133 18.75 6.94 -23.79
CA LYS A 133 20.12 7.41 -24.05
C LYS A 133 21.11 6.28 -24.16
N ARG A 134 21.00 5.28 -23.27
CA ARG A 134 21.91 4.12 -23.25
C ARG A 134 21.81 3.29 -24.51
N PHE A 135 20.58 2.96 -24.95
CA PHE A 135 20.36 2.14 -26.14
C PHE A 135 20.59 2.89 -27.46
N ALA A 136 20.39 4.20 -27.51
CA ALA A 136 20.75 5.01 -28.66
C ALA A 136 22.27 4.97 -28.92
N ALA A 137 23.09 5.15 -27.88
CA ALA A 137 24.55 5.07 -28.00
C ALA A 137 25.03 3.69 -28.49
N THR A 138 24.42 2.60 -28.03
CA THR A 138 24.78 1.25 -28.48
C THR A 138 24.43 1.01 -29.97
N SER A 139 23.36 1.61 -30.46
CA SER A 139 22.94 1.50 -31.87
C SER A 139 23.88 2.26 -32.80
N GLU A 140 24.42 3.39 -32.39
CA GLU A 140 25.42 4.17 -33.15
C GLU A 140 26.78 3.44 -33.23
N GLU A 141 27.22 2.81 -32.13
CA GLU A 141 28.43 2.00 -32.11
C GLU A 141 28.33 0.76 -33.01
N ALA A 142 27.12 0.10 -33.07
CA ALA A 142 26.88 -1.04 -33.91
C ALA A 142 26.79 -0.68 -35.41
N ALA A 143 26.42 0.52 -35.76
CA ALA A 143 26.34 1.02 -37.14
C ALA A 143 27.71 1.53 -37.67
N ALA A 144 28.69 1.75 -36.80
CA ALA A 144 30.02 2.28 -37.13
C ALA A 144 31.07 1.14 -37.34
N ASN A 145 30.75 -0.13 -37.10
CA ASN A 145 31.58 -1.33 -37.34
C ASN A 145 31.01 -2.16 -38.48
#